data_438e913d0d58819db5acbd3ef6023bd1
#
_entry.id   438e913d0d58819db5acbd3ef6023bd1
#
_cell.length_a   1.000
_cell.length_b   1.000
_cell.length_c   1.000
_cell.angle_alpha   90.00
_cell.angle_beta   90.00
_cell.angle_gamma   90.00
#
_symmetry.space_group_name_H-M   'P 1'
#
loop_
_entity.id
_entity.type
_entity.pdbx_description
1 polymer ?
#
loop_
_entity_poly.entity_id
_entity_poly.type
_entity_poly.pdbx_seq_one_letter_code
_entity_poly.pdbx_strand_id
1 'polypeptide(L)'
;MIELYQAYADYNDMMEITENLIAYCAEKVLGTTKINYQGTELDLTPPWNRMTMVEAVKKYSGVDFNEIKSDEEAREVAKKLKVLDELKKKLKDCTKGDILNAVFEAYVEEHLIQPTFILDYPVEISPLTKKKNDDPTMTERFEAFIFAREIANAYSELNDPIDQKERFEQQANDKELGDEEAYATDDDFVNSLEIGMPPTGGLGIGVDRIIMFLTDSYSIRDIILFPTMKPIAKD
;
A
#
# COMPACT_ATOMS: atom_id res chain seq x y z
N MET A 1 1.13 -5.04 -14.39
CA MET A 1 1.93 -4.40 -13.30
C MET A 1 3.35 -4.25 -13.80
N ILE A 2 4.06 -3.19 -13.38
CA ILE A 2 5.51 -3.03 -13.53
C ILE A 2 6.11 -3.09 -12.13
N GLU A 3 7.21 -3.80 -11.99
CA GLU A 3 8.04 -3.82 -10.80
C GLU A 3 9.45 -3.34 -11.14
N LEU A 4 10.05 -2.56 -10.26
CA LEU A 4 11.44 -2.14 -10.38
C LEU A 4 12.11 -2.12 -9.00
N TYR A 5 13.42 -2.36 -9.03
CA TYR A 5 14.27 -2.33 -7.84
C TYR A 5 15.54 -1.53 -8.16
N GLN A 6 15.90 -0.64 -7.25
CA GLN A 6 17.09 0.20 -7.39
C GLN A 6 17.98 0.06 -6.16
N ALA A 7 19.19 -0.43 -6.37
CA ALA A 7 20.20 -0.48 -5.32
C ALA A 7 20.66 0.93 -4.92
N TYR A 8 20.98 1.10 -3.63
CA TYR A 8 21.37 2.37 -3.02
C TYR A 8 20.33 3.47 -3.14
N ALA A 9 19.05 3.07 -3.13
CA ALA A 9 17.88 3.92 -3.09
C ALA A 9 16.99 3.52 -1.91
N ASP A 10 16.07 4.40 -1.52
CA ASP A 10 15.07 4.17 -0.50
C ASP A 10 13.64 4.49 -1.01
N TYR A 11 12.66 4.42 -0.13
CA TYR A 11 11.26 4.70 -0.49
C TYR A 11 11.02 6.15 -0.93
N ASN A 12 11.88 7.11 -0.56
CA ASN A 12 11.77 8.49 -1.04
C ASN A 12 12.13 8.58 -2.52
N ASP A 13 13.19 7.87 -2.96
CA ASP A 13 13.55 7.77 -4.37
C ASP A 13 12.40 7.13 -5.17
N MET A 14 11.73 6.12 -4.58
CA MET A 14 10.57 5.46 -5.22
C MET A 14 9.37 6.40 -5.35
N MET A 15 9.14 7.32 -4.40
CA MET A 15 8.11 8.36 -4.53
C MET A 15 8.42 9.29 -5.71
N GLU A 16 9.67 9.75 -5.84
CA GLU A 16 10.10 10.62 -6.94
C GLU A 16 9.92 9.92 -8.29
N ILE A 17 10.30 8.64 -8.39
CA ILE A 17 10.09 7.85 -9.61
C ILE A 17 8.60 7.75 -9.94
N THR A 18 7.76 7.44 -8.95
CA THR A 18 6.31 7.25 -9.14
C THR A 18 5.63 8.51 -9.67
N GLU A 19 5.79 9.64 -8.97
CA GLU A 19 5.12 10.87 -9.36
C GLU A 19 5.63 11.42 -10.70
N ASN A 20 6.95 11.35 -10.95
CA ASN A 20 7.53 11.82 -12.21
C ASN A 20 7.18 10.92 -13.40
N LEU A 21 7.16 9.59 -13.22
CA LEU A 21 6.77 8.65 -14.28
C LEU A 21 5.33 8.88 -14.73
N ILE A 22 4.40 9.03 -13.78
CA ILE A 22 2.99 9.21 -14.10
C ILE A 22 2.74 10.57 -14.75
N ALA A 23 3.36 11.65 -14.22
CA ALA A 23 3.30 12.97 -14.83
C ALA A 23 3.89 12.98 -16.24
N TYR A 24 5.04 12.31 -16.46
CA TYR A 24 5.65 12.17 -17.79
C TYR A 24 4.73 11.43 -18.77
N CYS A 25 4.08 10.35 -18.34
CA CYS A 25 3.13 9.62 -19.19
C CYS A 25 1.93 10.51 -19.57
N ALA A 26 1.37 11.25 -18.61
CA ALA A 26 0.27 12.17 -18.88
C ALA A 26 0.66 13.27 -19.86
N GLU A 27 1.81 13.90 -19.66
CA GLU A 27 2.33 14.94 -20.55
C GLU A 27 2.59 14.39 -21.96
N LYS A 28 3.16 13.18 -22.09
CA LYS A 28 3.44 12.57 -23.40
C LYS A 28 2.22 12.13 -24.16
N VAL A 29 1.20 11.63 -23.48
CA VAL A 29 -0.01 11.09 -24.10
C VAL A 29 -1.07 12.16 -24.32
N LEU A 30 -1.24 13.07 -23.36
CA LEU A 30 -2.34 14.04 -23.33
C LEU A 30 -1.88 15.49 -23.53
N GLY A 31 -0.57 15.77 -23.43
CA GLY A 31 0.00 17.12 -23.50
C GLY A 31 -0.26 17.96 -22.24
N THR A 32 -0.66 17.33 -21.14
CA THR A 32 -0.97 17.99 -19.87
C THR A 32 -0.89 17.02 -18.71
N THR A 33 -0.52 17.51 -17.52
CA THR A 33 -0.59 16.78 -16.26
C THR A 33 -1.93 16.95 -15.53
N LYS A 34 -2.78 17.90 -15.99
CA LYS A 34 -4.15 18.06 -15.46
C LYS A 34 -5.12 17.32 -16.35
N ILE A 35 -5.72 16.29 -15.82
CA ILE A 35 -6.61 15.40 -16.54
C ILE A 35 -8.02 15.47 -15.96
N ASN A 36 -9.03 15.15 -16.77
CA ASN A 36 -10.38 14.91 -16.27
C ASN A 36 -10.62 13.39 -16.24
N TYR A 37 -10.98 12.87 -15.08
CA TYR A 37 -11.33 11.46 -14.91
C TYR A 37 -12.71 11.34 -14.29
N GLN A 38 -13.66 10.77 -15.04
CA GLN A 38 -15.05 10.58 -14.61
C GLN A 38 -15.70 11.89 -14.11
N GLY A 39 -15.40 13.00 -14.78
CA GLY A 39 -15.92 14.32 -14.43
C GLY A 39 -15.17 15.06 -13.31
N THR A 40 -14.12 14.46 -12.75
CA THR A 40 -13.29 15.06 -11.70
C THR A 40 -11.93 15.48 -12.27
N GLU A 41 -11.53 16.72 -12.03
CA GLU A 41 -10.19 17.18 -12.38
C GLU A 41 -9.16 16.59 -11.41
N LEU A 42 -8.14 15.94 -11.96
CA LEU A 42 -6.98 15.38 -11.24
C LEU A 42 -5.72 16.12 -11.70
N ASP A 43 -4.94 16.61 -10.76
CA ASP A 43 -3.65 17.26 -11.02
C ASP A 43 -2.50 16.28 -10.70
N LEU A 44 -1.94 15.69 -11.75
CA LEU A 44 -0.83 14.72 -11.64
C LEU A 44 0.53 15.40 -11.53
N THR A 45 0.58 16.74 -11.42
CA THR A 45 1.84 17.51 -11.36
C THR A 45 2.58 17.25 -10.04
N PRO A 46 3.85 16.83 -10.08
CA PRO A 46 4.65 16.72 -8.86
C PRO A 46 4.93 18.10 -8.21
N PRO A 47 5.15 18.16 -6.88
CA PRO A 47 5.10 17.05 -5.94
C PRO A 47 3.66 16.73 -5.51
N TRP A 48 3.36 15.44 -5.33
CA TRP A 48 2.08 14.99 -4.83
C TRP A 48 1.95 15.20 -3.31
N ASN A 49 0.73 15.15 -2.81
CA ASN A 49 0.50 15.18 -1.36
C ASN A 49 1.17 13.99 -0.66
N ARG A 50 1.73 14.24 0.52
CA ARG A 50 2.31 13.22 1.39
C ARG A 50 1.67 13.30 2.77
N MET A 51 1.24 12.18 3.30
CA MET A 51 0.57 12.07 4.60
C MET A 51 0.91 10.71 5.22
N THR A 52 1.24 10.68 6.51
CA THR A 52 1.40 9.38 7.19
C THR A 52 0.04 8.70 7.38
N MET A 53 0.02 7.38 7.49
CA MET A 53 -1.22 6.63 7.73
C MET A 53 -1.91 7.11 9.03
N VAL A 54 -1.16 7.37 10.08
CA VAL A 54 -1.71 7.87 11.36
C VAL A 54 -2.32 9.26 11.20
N GLU A 55 -1.67 10.17 10.47
CA GLU A 55 -2.23 11.50 10.17
C GLU A 55 -3.51 11.41 9.34
N ALA A 56 -3.53 10.54 8.34
CA ALA A 56 -4.69 10.31 7.49
C ALA A 56 -5.88 9.76 8.30
N VAL A 57 -5.64 8.74 9.11
CA VAL A 57 -6.66 8.16 9.99
C VAL A 57 -7.18 9.20 10.99
N LYS A 58 -6.30 9.96 11.63
CA LYS A 58 -6.70 11.04 12.53
C LYS A 58 -7.58 12.07 11.84
N LYS A 59 -7.23 12.46 10.62
CA LYS A 59 -7.95 13.48 9.83
C LYS A 59 -9.38 13.04 9.49
N TYR A 60 -9.57 11.80 9.08
CA TYR A 60 -10.85 11.35 8.54
C TYR A 60 -11.72 10.57 9.54
N SER A 61 -11.12 9.83 10.50
CA SER A 61 -11.87 9.12 11.55
C SER A 61 -12.00 9.90 12.87
N GLY A 62 -11.13 10.92 13.08
CA GLY A 62 -11.04 11.67 14.33
C GLY A 62 -10.28 10.93 15.44
N VAL A 63 -9.72 9.74 15.18
CA VAL A 63 -8.97 8.94 16.15
C VAL A 63 -7.47 9.11 15.97
N ASP A 64 -6.77 9.50 17.02
CA ASP A 64 -5.31 9.61 17.01
C ASP A 64 -4.67 8.32 17.51
N PHE A 65 -4.10 7.54 16.61
CA PHE A 65 -3.42 6.29 16.94
C PHE A 65 -2.12 6.47 17.73
N ASN A 66 -1.54 7.67 17.78
CA ASN A 66 -0.41 7.97 18.67
C ASN A 66 -0.81 7.93 20.17
N GLU A 67 -2.09 8.17 20.48
CA GLU A 67 -2.61 8.13 21.83
C GLU A 67 -2.97 6.73 22.31
N ILE A 68 -3.14 5.76 21.39
CA ILE A 68 -3.47 4.36 21.67
C ILE A 68 -2.21 3.62 22.11
N LYS A 69 -2.23 2.99 23.29
CA LYS A 69 -1.04 2.40 23.92
C LYS A 69 -1.00 0.89 23.90
N SER A 70 -2.13 0.22 23.60
CA SER A 70 -2.19 -1.24 23.55
C SER A 70 -3.12 -1.77 22.46
N ASP A 71 -2.97 -3.04 22.15
CA ASP A 71 -3.86 -3.74 21.21
C ASP A 71 -5.30 -3.78 21.73
N GLU A 72 -5.51 -3.89 23.05
CA GLU A 72 -6.83 -3.87 23.67
C GLU A 72 -7.54 -2.54 23.42
N GLU A 73 -6.84 -1.42 23.61
CA GLU A 73 -7.38 -0.08 23.32
C GLU A 73 -7.73 0.06 21.83
N ALA A 74 -6.86 -0.44 20.94
CA ALA A 74 -7.12 -0.44 19.50
C ALA A 74 -8.36 -1.28 19.13
N ARG A 75 -8.54 -2.46 19.73
CA ARG A 75 -9.72 -3.31 19.52
C ARG A 75 -11.03 -2.64 19.96
N GLU A 76 -11.00 -1.84 21.03
CA GLU A 76 -12.16 -1.03 21.43
C GLU A 76 -12.46 0.07 20.38
N VAL A 77 -11.44 0.67 19.78
CA VAL A 77 -11.61 1.61 18.65
C VAL A 77 -12.29 0.93 17.47
N ALA A 78 -11.86 -0.28 17.10
CA ALA A 78 -12.48 -1.03 16.01
C ALA A 78 -13.96 -1.28 16.22
N LYS A 79 -14.36 -1.64 17.45
CA LYS A 79 -15.78 -1.80 17.81
C LYS A 79 -16.55 -0.50 17.72
N LYS A 80 -15.97 0.60 18.24
CA LYS A 80 -16.59 1.94 18.23
C LYS A 80 -16.80 2.47 16.82
N LEU A 81 -15.82 2.29 15.95
CA LEU A 81 -15.85 2.72 14.55
C LEU A 81 -16.55 1.72 13.63
N LYS A 82 -16.88 0.52 14.12
CA LYS A 82 -17.58 -0.54 13.37
C LYS A 82 -16.81 -1.03 12.14
N VAL A 83 -15.49 -1.12 12.24
CA VAL A 83 -14.59 -1.59 11.16
C VAL A 83 -14.29 -3.09 11.26
N LEU A 84 -15.19 -3.87 11.84
CA LEU A 84 -14.93 -5.30 12.07
C LEU A 84 -14.93 -6.13 10.79
N ASP A 85 -15.63 -5.66 9.76
CA ASP A 85 -15.73 -6.34 8.46
C ASP A 85 -14.45 -6.18 7.62
N GLU A 86 -13.59 -5.21 7.96
CA GLU A 86 -12.29 -4.96 7.32
C GLU A 86 -11.16 -5.81 7.95
N LEU A 87 -11.43 -6.56 9.01
CA LEU A 87 -10.40 -7.33 9.70
C LEU A 87 -10.12 -8.65 9.00
N LYS A 88 -8.85 -8.92 8.69
CA LYS A 88 -8.38 -10.19 8.10
C LYS A 88 -8.34 -11.34 9.12
N LYS A 89 -8.22 -11.01 10.41
CA LYS A 89 -8.18 -11.94 11.55
C LYS A 89 -9.35 -11.68 12.51
N LYS A 90 -9.59 -12.63 13.45
CA LYS A 90 -10.56 -12.37 14.51
C LYS A 90 -10.10 -11.21 15.39
N LEU A 91 -11.02 -10.33 15.77
CA LEU A 91 -10.71 -9.12 16.55
C LEU A 91 -9.78 -9.37 17.75
N LYS A 92 -9.94 -10.49 18.47
CA LYS A 92 -9.12 -10.84 19.63
C LYS A 92 -7.63 -11.06 19.28
N ASP A 93 -7.34 -11.40 18.02
CA ASP A 93 -6.02 -11.75 17.52
C ASP A 93 -5.39 -10.57 16.74
N CYS A 94 -6.14 -9.46 16.54
CA CYS A 94 -5.67 -8.28 15.85
C CYS A 94 -4.75 -7.42 16.74
N THR A 95 -3.68 -6.93 16.16
CA THR A 95 -2.75 -5.95 16.73
C THR A 95 -3.26 -4.52 16.53
N LYS A 96 -2.58 -3.55 17.14
CA LYS A 96 -2.82 -2.12 16.88
C LYS A 96 -2.63 -1.76 15.41
N GLY A 97 -1.62 -2.37 14.76
CA GLY A 97 -1.33 -2.16 13.33
C GLY A 97 -2.46 -2.68 12.42
N ASP A 98 -2.99 -3.87 12.70
CA ASP A 98 -4.15 -4.42 11.98
C ASP A 98 -5.38 -3.48 12.08
N ILE A 99 -5.64 -2.95 13.28
CA ILE A 99 -6.77 -2.04 13.49
C ILE A 99 -6.55 -0.69 12.82
N LEU A 100 -5.32 -0.16 12.85
CA LEU A 100 -4.99 1.09 12.13
C LEU A 100 -5.27 0.94 10.64
N ASN A 101 -4.88 -0.19 10.04
CA ASN A 101 -5.14 -0.49 8.63
C ASN A 101 -6.65 -0.60 8.34
N ALA A 102 -7.40 -1.34 9.15
CA ALA A 102 -8.86 -1.48 8.98
C ALA A 102 -9.58 -0.13 9.06
N VAL A 103 -9.14 0.76 9.96
CA VAL A 103 -9.70 2.13 10.03
C VAL A 103 -9.29 2.95 8.81
N PHE A 104 -8.07 2.78 8.30
CA PHE A 104 -7.61 3.44 7.07
C PHE A 104 -8.47 3.02 5.87
N GLU A 105 -8.65 1.73 5.62
CA GLU A 105 -9.47 1.21 4.53
C GLU A 105 -10.92 1.73 4.61
N ALA A 106 -11.53 1.71 5.80
CA ALA A 106 -12.93 2.10 6.00
C ALA A 106 -13.18 3.62 5.94
N TYR A 107 -12.23 4.44 6.35
CA TYR A 107 -12.46 5.88 6.60
C TYR A 107 -11.61 6.82 5.76
N VAL A 108 -10.52 6.35 5.15
CA VAL A 108 -9.55 7.22 4.47
C VAL A 108 -9.57 7.04 2.97
N GLU A 109 -9.52 5.82 2.47
CA GLU A 109 -9.30 5.55 1.04
C GLU A 109 -10.27 6.29 0.12
N GLU A 110 -11.56 6.31 0.44
CA GLU A 110 -12.59 6.97 -0.36
C GLU A 110 -12.39 8.49 -0.52
N HIS A 111 -11.60 9.09 0.38
CA HIS A 111 -11.31 10.53 0.37
C HIS A 111 -10.03 10.90 -0.39
N LEU A 112 -9.23 9.91 -0.83
CA LEU A 112 -7.97 10.13 -1.53
C LEU A 112 -8.20 10.36 -3.04
N ILE A 113 -8.82 11.48 -3.38
CA ILE A 113 -9.19 11.81 -4.76
C ILE A 113 -7.99 12.33 -5.56
N GLN A 114 -7.28 13.34 -5.02
CA GLN A 114 -6.06 13.88 -5.65
C GLN A 114 -4.86 12.97 -5.38
N PRO A 115 -3.84 12.95 -6.27
CA PRO A 115 -2.63 12.16 -6.09
C PRO A 115 -2.03 12.35 -4.70
N THR A 116 -1.95 11.28 -3.93
CA THR A 116 -1.51 11.30 -2.53
C THR A 116 -0.71 10.05 -2.19
N PHE A 117 0.45 10.24 -1.60
CA PHE A 117 1.20 9.17 -0.96
C PHE A 117 0.77 9.04 0.51
N ILE A 118 0.39 7.84 0.88
CA ILE A 118 0.20 7.45 2.28
C ILE A 118 1.47 6.74 2.73
N LEU A 119 2.08 7.22 3.80
CA LEU A 119 3.40 6.83 4.29
C LEU A 119 3.30 6.11 5.62
N ASP A 120 4.39 5.42 5.98
CA ASP A 120 4.60 4.90 7.33
C ASP A 120 3.51 3.89 7.73
N TYR A 121 3.51 2.76 7.03
CA TYR A 121 2.64 1.62 7.32
C TYR A 121 3.13 0.84 8.54
N PRO A 122 2.21 0.26 9.35
CA PRO A 122 2.59 -0.59 10.48
C PRO A 122 3.45 -1.79 10.06
N VAL A 123 4.34 -2.17 10.96
CA VAL A 123 5.26 -3.30 10.77
C VAL A 123 4.53 -4.62 10.58
N GLU A 124 3.39 -4.79 11.26
CA GLU A 124 2.60 -6.01 11.26
C GLU A 124 2.00 -6.36 9.90
N ILE A 125 1.72 -5.32 9.09
CA ILE A 125 1.14 -5.47 7.75
C ILE A 125 2.16 -5.21 6.62
N SER A 126 3.45 -5.17 6.95
CA SER A 126 4.53 -4.82 6.01
C SER A 126 5.73 -5.78 6.15
N PRO A 127 5.53 -7.10 5.89
CA PRO A 127 6.50 -8.14 6.25
C PRO A 127 7.82 -8.11 5.50
N LEU A 128 7.90 -7.42 4.35
CA LEU A 128 9.10 -7.34 3.50
C LEU A 128 9.80 -5.98 3.56
N THR A 129 9.32 -5.10 4.45
CA THR A 129 9.72 -3.69 4.47
C THR A 129 10.62 -3.37 5.66
N LYS A 130 11.61 -2.54 5.41
CA LYS A 130 12.52 -2.03 6.44
C LYS A 130 11.77 -1.16 7.45
N LYS A 131 12.05 -1.37 8.76
CA LYS A 131 11.55 -0.51 9.84
C LYS A 131 12.15 0.89 9.75
N LYS A 132 11.37 1.88 10.17
CA LYS A 132 11.91 3.22 10.38
C LYS A 132 12.89 3.24 11.56
N ASN A 133 13.95 4.04 11.44
CA ASN A 133 14.94 4.15 12.50
C ASN A 133 14.44 4.92 13.74
N ASP A 134 13.54 5.88 13.53
CA ASP A 134 12.97 6.74 14.56
C ASP A 134 11.71 6.16 15.22
N ASP A 135 11.00 5.27 14.52
CA ASP A 135 9.85 4.55 15.04
C ASP A 135 9.82 3.10 14.48
N PRO A 136 10.40 2.12 15.19
CA PRO A 136 10.44 0.74 14.70
C PRO A 136 9.10 0.01 14.69
N THR A 137 8.00 0.65 15.10
CA THR A 137 6.64 0.11 14.93
C THR A 137 6.07 0.43 13.54
N MET A 138 6.72 1.33 12.80
CA MET A 138 6.38 1.76 11.46
C MET A 138 7.48 1.37 10.46
N THR A 139 7.13 1.36 9.19
CA THR A 139 8.02 0.96 8.10
C THR A 139 8.24 2.07 7.09
N GLU A 140 9.35 2.01 6.37
CA GLU A 140 9.67 2.86 5.23
C GLU A 140 8.89 2.39 3.99
N ARG A 141 7.55 2.52 4.01
CA ARG A 141 6.61 2.11 2.96
C ARG A 141 5.68 3.25 2.61
N PHE A 142 5.29 3.30 1.36
CA PHE A 142 4.14 4.08 0.93
C PHE A 142 3.23 3.28 0.00
N GLU A 143 1.99 3.68 -0.03
CA GLU A 143 1.08 3.43 -1.13
C GLU A 143 0.65 4.77 -1.75
N ALA A 144 0.55 4.79 -3.08
CA ALA A 144 0.11 5.96 -3.83
C ALA A 144 -1.34 5.79 -4.26
N PHE A 145 -2.16 6.78 -3.99
CA PHE A 145 -3.59 6.78 -4.32
C PHE A 145 -3.93 7.89 -5.30
N ILE A 146 -4.80 7.58 -6.26
CA ILE A 146 -5.49 8.53 -7.14
C ILE A 146 -6.94 8.08 -7.28
N PHE A 147 -7.89 8.98 -7.09
CA PHE A 147 -9.33 8.73 -7.22
C PHE A 147 -9.79 7.50 -6.40
N ALA A 148 -9.42 7.49 -5.12
CA ALA A 148 -9.72 6.42 -4.16
C ALA A 148 -9.23 5.03 -4.63
N ARG A 149 -8.14 4.96 -5.40
CA ARG A 149 -7.55 3.70 -5.88
C ARG A 149 -6.05 3.72 -5.65
N GLU A 150 -5.54 2.69 -5.02
CA GLU A 150 -4.10 2.42 -4.98
C GLU A 150 -3.57 2.22 -6.39
N ILE A 151 -2.50 2.92 -6.75
CA ILE A 151 -1.85 2.85 -8.06
C ILE A 151 -0.42 2.33 -8.00
N ALA A 152 0.21 2.46 -6.85
CA ALA A 152 1.57 1.99 -6.60
C ALA A 152 1.77 1.67 -5.13
N ASN A 153 2.65 0.71 -4.87
CA ASN A 153 3.12 0.31 -3.55
C ASN A 153 4.63 0.18 -3.60
N ALA A 154 5.33 0.80 -2.67
CA ALA A 154 6.78 0.79 -2.65
C ALA A 154 7.34 0.91 -1.24
N TYR A 155 8.56 0.44 -1.08
CA TYR A 155 9.24 0.50 0.21
C TYR A 155 10.76 0.40 0.08
N SER A 156 11.45 0.77 1.16
CA SER A 156 12.83 0.33 1.37
C SER A 156 12.80 -1.15 1.72
N GLU A 157 13.49 -1.96 0.93
CA GLU A 157 13.51 -3.42 1.07
C GLU A 157 14.15 -3.82 2.43
N LEU A 158 13.52 -4.77 3.11
CA LEU A 158 14.13 -5.38 4.29
C LEU A 158 15.31 -6.26 3.87
N ASN A 159 16.52 -5.86 4.25
CA ASN A 159 17.75 -6.54 3.87
C ASN A 159 18.50 -7.17 5.08
N ASP A 160 17.86 -7.21 6.26
CA ASP A 160 18.35 -7.94 7.42
C ASP A 160 17.74 -9.34 7.45
N PRO A 161 18.54 -10.42 7.27
CA PRO A 161 18.02 -11.78 7.24
C PRO A 161 17.42 -12.23 8.57
N ILE A 162 17.88 -11.68 9.71
CA ILE A 162 17.37 -12.04 11.04
C ILE A 162 15.97 -11.46 11.22
N ASP A 163 15.80 -10.15 10.98
CA ASP A 163 14.48 -9.50 11.04
C ASP A 163 13.53 -10.14 10.03
N GLN A 164 13.98 -10.44 8.80
CA GLN A 164 13.14 -11.08 7.78
C GLN A 164 12.63 -12.46 8.22
N LYS A 165 13.47 -13.27 8.85
CA LYS A 165 13.06 -14.57 9.37
C LYS A 165 12.00 -14.45 10.47
N GLU A 166 12.18 -13.52 11.41
CA GLU A 166 11.20 -13.24 12.45
C GLU A 166 9.84 -12.79 11.86
N ARG A 167 9.87 -11.98 10.76
CA ARG A 167 8.66 -11.55 10.05
C ARG A 167 7.95 -12.73 9.39
N PHE A 168 8.67 -13.63 8.75
CA PHE A 168 8.07 -14.84 8.15
C PHE A 168 7.47 -15.77 9.19
N GLU A 169 8.12 -15.95 10.34
CA GLU A 169 7.56 -16.70 11.46
C GLU A 169 6.25 -16.08 11.97
N GLN A 170 6.19 -14.74 12.06
CA GLN A 170 4.97 -14.04 12.43
C GLN A 170 3.87 -14.21 11.37
N GLN A 171 4.19 -14.08 10.09
CA GLN A 171 3.24 -14.29 8.99
C GLN A 171 2.69 -15.72 8.98
N ALA A 172 3.52 -16.71 9.26
CA ALA A 172 3.06 -18.09 9.36
C ALA A 172 2.03 -18.28 10.52
N ASN A 173 2.26 -17.62 11.66
CA ASN A 173 1.29 -17.60 12.76
C ASN A 173 -0.01 -16.89 12.38
N ASP A 174 0.07 -15.75 11.69
CA ASP A 174 -1.10 -15.00 11.24
C ASP A 174 -1.94 -15.81 10.26
N LYS A 175 -1.31 -16.60 9.40
CA LYS A 175 -1.99 -17.55 8.51
C LYS A 175 -2.76 -18.61 9.25
N GLU A 176 -2.19 -19.17 10.33
CA GLU A 176 -2.89 -20.13 11.20
C GLU A 176 -4.09 -19.49 11.94
N LEU A 177 -4.03 -18.17 12.19
CA LEU A 177 -5.11 -17.40 12.80
C LEU A 177 -6.22 -16.99 11.82
N GLY A 178 -6.02 -17.25 10.51
CA GLY A 178 -7.03 -17.08 9.48
C GLY A 178 -6.75 -15.95 8.47
N ASP A 179 -5.57 -15.35 8.50
CA ASP A 179 -5.15 -14.39 7.48
C ASP A 179 -4.73 -15.14 6.20
N GLU A 180 -5.61 -15.17 5.19
CA GLU A 180 -5.37 -15.85 3.92
C GLU A 180 -4.30 -15.17 3.06
N GLU A 181 -4.00 -13.90 3.32
CA GLU A 181 -2.98 -13.12 2.59
C GLU A 181 -1.59 -13.26 3.20
N ALA A 182 -1.47 -13.84 4.40
CA ALA A 182 -0.20 -14.00 5.08
C ALA A 182 0.74 -14.97 4.33
N TYR A 183 2.03 -14.61 4.29
CA TYR A 183 3.07 -15.37 3.60
C TYR A 183 3.41 -16.67 4.34
N ALA A 184 3.86 -17.66 3.56
CA ALA A 184 4.56 -18.80 4.14
C ALA A 184 6.04 -18.44 4.39
N THR A 185 6.72 -19.21 5.24
CA THR A 185 8.17 -19.09 5.41
C THR A 185 8.88 -19.45 4.10
N ASP A 186 9.93 -18.67 3.77
CA ASP A 186 10.78 -18.87 2.58
C ASP A 186 12.26 -18.86 3.01
N ASP A 187 12.78 -20.06 3.27
CA ASP A 187 14.18 -20.23 3.70
C ASP A 187 15.16 -19.87 2.58
N ASP A 188 14.82 -20.09 1.32
CA ASP A 188 15.67 -19.74 0.19
C ASP A 188 15.80 -18.23 0.04
N PHE A 189 14.72 -17.50 0.28
CA PHE A 189 14.75 -16.04 0.32
C PHE A 189 15.64 -15.53 1.47
N VAL A 190 15.48 -16.04 2.68
CA VAL A 190 16.34 -15.69 3.84
C VAL A 190 17.79 -15.99 3.55
N ASN A 191 18.13 -17.17 3.01
CA ASN A 191 19.48 -17.52 2.62
C ASN A 191 20.07 -16.54 1.58
N SER A 192 19.25 -16.05 0.66
CA SER A 192 19.70 -15.06 -0.33
C SER A 192 20.09 -13.72 0.33
N LEU A 193 19.35 -13.30 1.36
CA LEU A 193 19.68 -12.11 2.14
C LEU A 193 20.98 -12.29 2.95
N GLU A 194 21.28 -13.50 3.46
CA GLU A 194 22.53 -13.80 4.16
C GLU A 194 23.77 -13.66 3.25
N ILE A 195 23.62 -13.94 1.94
CA ILE A 195 24.70 -13.72 0.95
C ILE A 195 24.97 -12.22 0.80
N GLY A 196 23.97 -11.39 0.90
CA GLY A 196 24.03 -9.93 0.94
C GLY A 196 23.11 -9.26 -0.07
N MET A 197 22.35 -8.30 0.43
CA MET A 197 21.51 -7.40 -0.38
C MET A 197 21.88 -5.95 -0.02
N PRO A 198 22.26 -5.08 -0.97
CA PRO A 198 22.48 -3.67 -0.68
C PRO A 198 21.19 -3.00 -0.23
N PRO A 199 21.26 -1.82 0.43
CA PRO A 199 20.07 -0.99 0.58
C PRO A 199 19.39 -0.81 -0.77
N THR A 200 18.09 -1.09 -0.84
CA THR A 200 17.36 -1.14 -2.11
C THR A 200 15.96 -0.56 -1.91
N GLY A 201 15.53 0.29 -2.83
CA GLY A 201 14.13 0.67 -2.96
C GLY A 201 13.43 -0.21 -3.99
N GLY A 202 12.27 -0.77 -3.62
CA GLY A 202 11.40 -1.54 -4.51
C GLY A 202 10.08 -0.82 -4.75
N LEU A 203 9.54 -0.93 -5.98
CA LEU A 203 8.33 -0.25 -6.41
C LEU A 203 7.51 -1.13 -7.34
N GLY A 204 6.24 -1.35 -7.00
CA GLY A 204 5.23 -1.93 -7.86
C GLY A 204 4.22 -0.89 -8.34
N ILE A 205 3.93 -0.85 -9.65
CA ILE A 205 2.99 0.10 -10.26
C ILE A 205 1.91 -0.65 -11.05
N GLY A 206 0.65 -0.28 -10.79
CA GLY A 206 -0.50 -0.79 -11.52
C GLY A 206 -0.68 -0.09 -12.88
N VAL A 207 -0.08 -0.63 -13.95
CA VAL A 207 -0.14 -0.05 -15.31
C VAL A 207 -1.57 0.12 -15.80
N ASP A 208 -2.41 -0.88 -15.56
CA ASP A 208 -3.82 -0.84 -15.99
C ASP A 208 -4.54 0.34 -15.35
N ARG A 209 -4.34 0.58 -14.06
CA ARG A 209 -4.95 1.72 -13.36
C ARG A 209 -4.49 3.05 -13.93
N ILE A 210 -3.20 3.20 -14.27
CA ILE A 210 -2.69 4.42 -14.92
C ILE A 210 -3.35 4.61 -16.30
N ILE A 211 -3.45 3.55 -17.11
CA ILE A 211 -4.11 3.61 -18.41
C ILE A 211 -5.57 4.04 -18.26
N MET A 212 -6.29 3.51 -17.26
CA MET A 212 -7.68 3.92 -16.99
C MET A 212 -7.80 5.42 -16.75
N PHE A 213 -6.89 6.03 -15.97
CA PHE A 213 -6.89 7.48 -15.75
C PHE A 213 -6.58 8.27 -17.03
N LEU A 214 -5.55 7.86 -17.78
CA LEU A 214 -5.14 8.55 -18.99
C LEU A 214 -6.15 8.43 -20.14
N THR A 215 -7.03 7.43 -20.13
CA THR A 215 -8.05 7.18 -21.17
C THR A 215 -9.46 7.48 -20.71
N ASP A 216 -9.64 8.03 -19.50
CA ASP A 216 -10.96 8.24 -18.87
C ASP A 216 -11.84 6.98 -18.85
N SER A 217 -11.23 5.80 -18.70
CA SER A 217 -11.93 4.52 -18.68
C SER A 217 -12.25 4.10 -17.24
N TYR A 218 -13.53 3.86 -16.93
CA TYR A 218 -13.94 3.44 -15.58
C TYR A 218 -13.61 1.98 -15.27
N SER A 219 -13.75 1.11 -16.27
CA SER A 219 -13.56 -0.34 -16.13
C SER A 219 -12.21 -0.80 -16.69
N ILE A 220 -11.50 -1.64 -15.93
CA ILE A 220 -10.28 -2.29 -16.40
C ILE A 220 -10.47 -3.11 -17.67
N ARG A 221 -11.69 -3.62 -17.93
CA ARG A 221 -12.03 -4.38 -19.15
C ARG A 221 -11.94 -3.54 -20.41
N ASP A 222 -12.14 -2.23 -20.29
CA ASP A 222 -12.15 -1.31 -21.44
C ASP A 222 -10.73 -0.99 -21.93
N ILE A 223 -9.72 -1.23 -21.09
CA ILE A 223 -8.31 -0.95 -21.41
C ILE A 223 -7.49 -2.21 -21.73
N ILE A 224 -7.98 -3.39 -21.39
CA ILE A 224 -7.33 -4.66 -21.71
C ILE A 224 -7.70 -5.09 -23.11
N LEU A 225 -6.68 -5.25 -24.00
CA LEU A 225 -6.89 -5.60 -25.41
C LEU A 225 -7.63 -6.94 -25.60
N PHE A 226 -7.38 -7.92 -24.73
CA PHE A 226 -7.98 -9.26 -24.79
C PHE A 226 -8.48 -9.67 -23.39
N PRO A 227 -9.56 -9.06 -22.87
CA PRO A 227 -10.05 -9.39 -21.55
C PRO A 227 -10.60 -10.82 -21.50
N THR A 228 -10.32 -11.54 -20.42
CA THR A 228 -10.93 -12.84 -20.18
C THR A 228 -12.43 -12.68 -19.96
N MET A 229 -13.22 -13.30 -20.83
CA MET A 229 -14.67 -13.27 -20.76
C MET A 229 -15.22 -14.54 -20.09
N LYS A 230 -16.33 -14.40 -19.36
CA LYS A 230 -17.02 -15.56 -18.83
C LYS A 230 -17.50 -16.44 -20.01
N PRO A 231 -17.26 -17.76 -20.00
CA PRO A 231 -17.76 -18.65 -21.05
C PRO A 231 -19.27 -18.51 -21.23
N ILE A 232 -19.71 -18.41 -22.49
CA ILE A 232 -21.14 -18.46 -22.82
C ILE A 232 -21.59 -19.90 -22.56
N ALA A 233 -22.56 -20.10 -21.68
CA ALA A 233 -23.19 -21.41 -21.50
C ALA A 233 -23.72 -21.84 -22.86
N LYS A 234 -23.29 -23.00 -23.34
CA LYS A 234 -23.94 -23.64 -24.50
C LYS A 234 -25.23 -24.27 -23.97
N ASP A 235 -26.37 -23.81 -24.45
CA ASP A 235 -27.67 -24.45 -24.27
C ASP A 235 -27.68 -25.87 -24.84
#